data_1dd92f493f2bfb391a19387bb78a4b4c
#
_entry.id   1dd92f493f2bfb391a19387bb78a4b4c
#
_cell.length_a   1.000
_cell.length_b   1.000
_cell.length_c   1.000
_cell.angle_alpha   90.00
_cell.angle_beta   90.00
_cell.angle_gamma   90.00
#
_symmetry.space_group_name_H-M   'P 1'
#
loop_
_entity.id
_entity.type
_entity.pdbx_description
1 polymer ?
#
loop_
_entity_poly.entity_id
_entity_poly.type
_entity_poly.pdbx_seq_one_letter_code
_entity_poly.pdbx_strand_id
1 'polypeptide(L)'
;LLSRGLGDVYKRQAGYSEEELKAVISGEAEHHPRQKQKRIVPEQKFQMLVDIQAKLAEGKSMGYARWAKRYNLKEMSKTLIFLQEHKIGSIKEMQERVDAATARYHELGDSIKAAEARMTEIAVLRTHIVNYARTRPVYDAYRKAGYSKSFLDAHREEITLHKAAKAAFDEAGLKKLPKAKDLSIEYAALLKKKKEAYPDYRKAQDEMQELMKAQKNVEMFFAEEKDTAEKEPTR
;
A
#
# COMPACT_ATOMS: atom_id res chain seq x y z
N LEU A 1 -6.61 52.00 30.01
CA LEU A 1 -5.63 51.18 29.30
C LEU A 1 -5.65 49.70 29.72
N LEU A 2 -6.12 49.35 30.94
CA LEU A 2 -6.21 48.00 31.44
C LEU A 2 -7.47 47.22 30.95
N SER A 3 -8.52 47.92 30.52
CA SER A 3 -9.76 47.30 30.02
C SER A 3 -9.67 46.69 28.63
N ARG A 4 -8.77 47.19 27.77
CA ARG A 4 -8.56 46.62 26.42
C ARG A 4 -7.88 45.25 26.41
N GLY A 5 -6.97 44.99 27.35
CA GLY A 5 -6.23 43.73 27.42
C GLY A 5 -7.08 42.54 27.87
N LEU A 6 -7.99 42.73 28.83
CA LEU A 6 -8.89 41.71 29.36
C LEU A 6 -9.95 41.27 28.32
N GLY A 7 -10.52 42.25 27.59
CA GLY A 7 -11.48 41.98 26.51
C GLY A 7 -10.90 41.15 25.35
N ASP A 8 -9.66 41.40 24.96
CA ASP A 8 -8.99 40.67 23.90
C ASP A 8 -8.57 39.26 24.29
N VAL A 9 -8.22 39.06 25.57
CA VAL A 9 -7.93 37.72 26.12
C VAL A 9 -9.20 36.88 26.17
N TYR A 10 -10.32 37.44 26.61
CA TYR A 10 -11.61 36.76 26.66
C TYR A 10 -12.17 36.44 25.26
N LYS A 11 -12.05 37.39 24.32
CA LYS A 11 -12.40 37.14 22.90
C LYS A 11 -11.64 35.97 22.29
N ARG A 12 -10.35 35.83 22.60
CA ARG A 12 -9.52 34.69 22.14
C ARG A 12 -9.87 33.35 22.78
N GLN A 13 -10.30 33.38 24.05
CA GLN A 13 -10.62 32.16 24.80
C GLN A 13 -12.06 31.68 24.61
N ALA A 14 -13.03 32.59 24.55
CA ALA A 14 -14.46 32.20 24.52
C ALA A 14 -15.09 32.36 23.12
N GLY A 15 -14.50 33.10 22.20
CA GLY A 15 -15.01 33.30 20.84
C GLY A 15 -16.24 34.19 20.76
N TYR A 16 -16.51 35.00 21.79
CA TYR A 16 -17.58 36.01 21.82
C TYR A 16 -17.20 37.30 21.08
N SER A 17 -18.18 37.92 20.45
CA SER A 17 -18.09 39.30 20.01
C SER A 17 -18.10 40.26 21.22
N GLU A 18 -17.77 41.53 21.00
CA GLU A 18 -17.77 42.53 22.09
C GLU A 18 -19.16 42.79 22.67
N GLU A 19 -20.18 42.71 21.83
CA GLU A 19 -21.58 42.85 22.18
C GLU A 19 -22.09 41.63 22.97
N GLU A 20 -21.76 40.45 22.52
CA GLU A 20 -22.09 39.20 23.23
C GLU A 20 -21.40 39.14 24.61
N LEU A 21 -20.17 39.61 24.71
CA LEU A 21 -19.44 39.64 25.99
C LEU A 21 -20.10 40.63 26.98
N LYS A 22 -20.59 41.78 26.49
CA LYS A 22 -21.32 42.78 27.30
C LYS A 22 -22.64 42.17 27.78
N ALA A 23 -23.39 41.48 26.92
CA ALA A 23 -24.66 40.84 27.30
C ALA A 23 -24.47 39.71 28.33
N VAL A 24 -23.38 38.95 28.23
CA VAL A 24 -23.05 37.93 29.24
C VAL A 24 -22.63 38.55 30.57
N ILE A 25 -21.85 39.63 30.55
CA ILE A 25 -21.41 40.34 31.79
C ILE A 25 -22.56 41.07 32.45
N SER A 26 -23.51 41.62 31.70
CA SER A 26 -24.72 42.29 32.24
C SER A 26 -25.77 41.29 32.74
N GLY A 27 -25.63 40.02 32.49
CA GLY A 27 -26.60 38.99 32.83
C GLY A 27 -27.79 38.87 31.88
N GLU A 28 -27.76 39.59 30.76
CA GLU A 28 -28.79 39.53 29.72
C GLU A 28 -28.67 38.29 28.80
N ALA A 29 -27.52 37.60 28.81
CA ALA A 29 -27.28 36.38 28.07
C ALA A 29 -26.55 35.35 28.93
N GLU A 30 -26.91 34.05 28.80
CA GLU A 30 -26.25 32.94 29.48
C GLU A 30 -24.85 32.66 28.86
N HIS A 31 -23.89 32.36 29.75
CA HIS A 31 -22.57 31.93 29.34
C HIS A 31 -22.62 30.53 28.77
N HIS A 32 -22.47 30.37 27.44
CA HIS A 32 -22.27 29.10 26.79
C HIS A 32 -20.77 28.84 26.54
N PRO A 33 -20.09 28.05 27.40
CA PRO A 33 -18.69 27.71 27.13
C PRO A 33 -18.62 27.01 25.78
N ARG A 34 -17.76 27.54 24.90
CA ARG A 34 -17.51 26.95 23.59
C ARG A 34 -17.18 25.47 23.78
N GLN A 35 -18.07 24.58 23.35
CA GLN A 35 -17.72 23.16 23.29
C GLN A 35 -16.41 23.07 22.51
N LYS A 36 -15.35 22.61 23.18
CA LYS A 36 -14.08 22.33 22.51
C LYS A 36 -14.44 21.35 21.40
N GLN A 37 -14.57 21.86 20.17
CA GLN A 37 -14.59 20.94 19.02
C GLN A 37 -13.41 20.04 19.25
N LYS A 38 -13.64 18.73 19.42
CA LYS A 38 -12.56 17.75 19.41
C LYS A 38 -11.81 18.06 18.15
N ARG A 39 -10.61 18.65 18.29
CA ARG A 39 -9.70 18.75 17.14
C ARG A 39 -9.65 17.34 16.60
N ILE A 40 -10.12 17.15 15.38
CA ILE A 40 -9.80 15.97 14.60
C ILE A 40 -8.30 16.11 14.44
N VAL A 41 -7.57 15.51 15.37
CA VAL A 41 -6.10 15.38 15.24
C VAL A 41 -5.97 14.49 14.03
N PRO A 42 -5.41 14.95 12.92
CA PRO A 42 -5.18 14.08 11.78
C PRO A 42 -4.39 12.90 12.34
N GLU A 43 -4.83 11.69 11.95
CA GLU A 43 -4.25 10.42 12.35
C GLU A 43 -2.73 10.55 12.33
N GLN A 44 -2.12 10.70 13.50
CA GLN A 44 -0.69 11.00 13.59
C GLN A 44 0.03 9.68 13.37
N LYS A 45 0.35 9.40 12.10
CA LYS A 45 1.17 8.24 11.75
C LYS A 45 2.42 8.22 12.62
N PHE A 46 2.61 7.12 13.36
CA PHE A 46 3.82 6.91 14.14
C PHE A 46 4.97 6.42 13.24
N GLN A 47 6.19 6.63 13.72
CA GLN A 47 7.40 6.20 13.04
C GLN A 47 8.09 5.08 13.83
N MET A 48 9.08 4.44 13.20
CA MET A 48 9.93 3.47 13.88
C MET A 48 10.71 4.12 15.01
N LEU A 49 10.88 3.39 16.12
CA LEU A 49 11.79 3.79 17.19
C LEU A 49 13.24 3.77 16.69
N VAL A 50 14.06 4.59 17.29
CA VAL A 50 15.52 4.64 17.05
C VAL A 50 16.21 3.70 18.03
N ASP A 51 16.98 2.75 17.53
CA ASP A 51 17.90 1.96 18.36
C ASP A 51 19.05 2.85 18.84
N ILE A 52 18.95 3.28 20.10
CA ILE A 52 19.89 4.23 20.70
C ILE A 52 21.25 3.58 20.90
N GLN A 53 21.30 2.30 21.29
CA GLN A 53 22.55 1.59 21.56
C GLN A 53 23.34 1.37 20.27
N ALA A 54 22.68 0.92 19.21
CA ALA A 54 23.30 0.80 17.90
C ALA A 54 23.85 2.14 17.40
N LYS A 55 23.09 3.23 17.58
CA LYS A 55 23.53 4.58 17.15
C LYS A 55 24.68 5.13 17.96
N LEU A 56 24.77 4.82 19.25
CA LEU A 56 25.94 5.15 20.08
C LEU A 56 27.17 4.35 19.64
N ALA A 57 27.02 3.07 19.34
CA ALA A 57 28.09 2.23 18.79
C ALA A 57 28.62 2.74 17.44
N GLU A 58 27.73 3.33 16.61
CA GLU A 58 28.09 4.04 15.35
C GLU A 58 28.81 5.38 15.60
N GLY A 59 29.05 5.79 16.84
CA GLY A 59 29.75 7.03 17.18
C GLY A 59 28.87 8.27 17.32
N LYS A 60 27.54 8.11 17.42
CA LYS A 60 26.62 9.23 17.67
C LYS A 60 26.84 9.80 19.08
N SER A 61 26.66 11.12 19.23
CA SER A 61 26.87 11.83 20.48
C SER A 61 25.81 11.53 21.56
N MET A 62 26.16 11.78 22.82
CA MET A 62 25.20 11.74 23.95
C MET A 62 24.04 12.74 23.78
N GLY A 63 24.25 13.85 23.06
CA GLY A 63 23.19 14.78 22.69
C GLY A 63 22.15 14.12 21.76
N TYR A 64 22.63 13.33 20.80
CA TYR A 64 21.77 12.53 19.93
C TYR A 64 20.97 11.49 20.76
N ALA A 65 21.59 10.79 21.69
CA ALA A 65 20.90 9.82 22.54
C ALA A 65 19.77 10.45 23.37
N ARG A 66 19.98 11.65 23.95
CA ARG A 66 18.93 12.39 24.66
C ARG A 66 17.76 12.80 23.76
N TRP A 67 18.06 13.20 22.53
CA TRP A 67 17.04 13.50 21.53
C TRP A 67 16.26 12.23 21.17
N ALA A 68 16.95 11.13 20.89
CA ALA A 68 16.35 9.85 20.49
C ALA A 68 15.43 9.27 21.58
N LYS A 69 15.80 9.39 22.87
CA LYS A 69 14.93 9.00 23.99
C LYS A 69 13.60 9.74 23.97
N ARG A 70 13.63 11.07 23.78
CA ARG A 70 12.39 11.87 23.69
C ARG A 70 11.59 11.54 22.45
N TYR A 71 12.26 11.29 21.34
CA TYR A 71 11.63 10.87 20.09
C TYR A 71 10.95 9.51 20.27
N ASN A 72 11.64 8.49 20.79
CA ASN A 72 11.11 7.16 21.03
C ASN A 72 9.89 7.20 21.95
N LEU A 73 9.93 7.97 23.03
CA LEU A 73 8.78 8.11 23.94
C LEU A 73 7.55 8.68 23.23
N LYS A 74 7.74 9.69 22.37
CA LYS A 74 6.67 10.27 21.59
C LYS A 74 6.10 9.29 20.55
N GLU A 75 6.95 8.57 19.85
CA GLU A 75 6.51 7.61 18.84
C GLU A 75 5.87 6.38 19.50
N MET A 76 6.37 5.93 20.65
CA MET A 76 5.75 4.85 21.42
C MET A 76 4.36 5.25 21.94
N SER A 77 4.18 6.49 22.41
CA SER A 77 2.85 6.99 22.81
C SER A 77 1.85 6.93 21.64
N LYS A 78 2.27 7.29 20.43
CA LYS A 78 1.41 7.18 19.24
C LYS A 78 1.14 5.72 18.87
N THR A 79 2.14 4.84 19.01
CA THR A 79 1.99 3.40 18.79
C THR A 79 0.96 2.82 19.76
N LEU A 80 0.98 3.21 21.04
CA LEU A 80 0.00 2.77 22.03
C LEU A 80 -1.42 3.25 21.70
N ILE A 81 -1.57 4.49 21.23
CA ILE A 81 -2.87 5.02 20.78
C ILE A 81 -3.39 4.17 19.61
N PHE A 82 -2.55 3.90 18.63
CA PHE A 82 -2.90 3.02 17.50
C PHE A 82 -3.36 1.64 17.97
N LEU A 83 -2.63 1.01 18.90
CA LEU A 83 -3.00 -0.30 19.43
C LEU A 83 -4.36 -0.27 20.16
N GLN A 84 -4.63 0.80 20.93
CA GLN A 84 -5.92 1.00 21.59
C GLN A 84 -7.07 1.19 20.61
N GLU A 85 -6.88 2.00 19.58
CA GLU A 85 -7.89 2.23 18.52
C GLU A 85 -8.22 0.95 17.76
N HIS A 86 -7.21 0.09 17.53
CA HIS A 86 -7.38 -1.21 16.89
C HIS A 86 -7.73 -2.35 17.86
N LYS A 87 -7.93 -2.03 19.16
CA LYS A 87 -8.27 -2.99 20.22
C LYS A 87 -7.31 -4.16 20.31
N ILE A 88 -6.01 -3.87 20.20
CA ILE A 88 -4.93 -4.85 20.34
C ILE A 88 -4.41 -4.75 21.77
N GLY A 89 -4.73 -5.74 22.61
CA GLY A 89 -4.42 -5.75 24.04
C GLY A 89 -3.26 -6.66 24.44
N SER A 90 -2.73 -7.47 23.51
CA SER A 90 -1.65 -8.42 23.79
C SER A 90 -0.70 -8.60 22.60
N ILE A 91 0.52 -9.04 22.89
CA ILE A 91 1.53 -9.38 21.87
C ILE A 91 1.00 -10.50 20.96
N LYS A 92 0.25 -11.46 21.50
CA LYS A 92 -0.34 -12.55 20.75
C LYS A 92 -1.37 -12.03 19.73
N GLU A 93 -2.30 -11.19 20.18
CA GLU A 93 -3.28 -10.55 19.28
C GLU A 93 -2.60 -9.70 18.20
N MET A 94 -1.53 -9.01 18.55
CA MET A 94 -0.76 -8.22 17.58
C MET A 94 -0.15 -9.12 16.52
N GLN A 95 0.48 -10.24 16.91
CA GLN A 95 1.04 -11.21 15.96
C GLN A 95 -0.04 -11.77 15.04
N GLU A 96 -1.18 -12.19 15.58
CA GLU A 96 -2.31 -12.70 14.80
C GLU A 96 -2.83 -11.65 13.80
N ARG A 97 -2.86 -10.36 14.19
CA ARG A 97 -3.25 -9.26 13.29
C ARG A 97 -2.22 -9.01 12.18
N VAL A 98 -0.94 -9.04 12.52
CA VAL A 98 0.16 -8.91 11.53
C VAL A 98 0.10 -10.05 10.53
N ASP A 99 -0.07 -11.29 10.99
CA ASP A 99 -0.14 -12.46 10.14
C ASP A 99 -1.36 -12.40 9.21
N ALA A 100 -2.53 -12.03 9.74
CA ALA A 100 -3.75 -11.88 8.94
C ALA A 100 -3.63 -10.76 7.88
N ALA A 101 -3.08 -9.60 8.24
CA ALA A 101 -2.87 -8.49 7.32
C ALA A 101 -1.86 -8.86 6.22
N THR A 102 -0.79 -9.57 6.61
CA THR A 102 0.25 -10.07 5.68
C THR A 102 -0.34 -11.09 4.70
N ALA A 103 -1.12 -12.05 5.20
CA ALA A 103 -1.79 -13.04 4.35
C ALA A 103 -2.74 -12.37 3.35
N ARG A 104 -3.55 -11.41 3.80
CA ARG A 104 -4.46 -10.65 2.93
C ARG A 104 -3.72 -9.85 1.84
N TYR A 105 -2.62 -9.19 2.21
CA TYR A 105 -1.78 -8.46 1.25
C TYR A 105 -1.23 -9.40 0.18
N HIS A 106 -0.71 -10.58 0.56
CA HIS A 106 -0.18 -11.56 -0.38
C HIS A 106 -1.28 -12.14 -1.27
N GLU A 107 -2.43 -12.52 -0.73
CA GLU A 107 -3.56 -13.04 -1.51
C GLU A 107 -4.00 -12.07 -2.61
N LEU A 108 -4.18 -10.79 -2.26
CA LEU A 108 -4.54 -9.76 -3.24
C LEU A 108 -3.43 -9.55 -4.27
N GLY A 109 -2.16 -9.54 -3.84
CA GLY A 109 -1.00 -9.42 -4.71
C GLY A 109 -0.90 -10.57 -5.70
N ASP A 110 -1.09 -11.80 -5.25
CA ASP A 110 -1.03 -12.99 -6.10
C ASP A 110 -2.20 -13.03 -7.09
N SER A 111 -3.40 -12.62 -6.67
CA SER A 111 -4.55 -12.48 -7.57
C SER A 111 -4.28 -11.45 -8.69
N ILE A 112 -3.65 -10.32 -8.37
CA ILE A 112 -3.27 -9.29 -9.36
C ILE A 112 -2.21 -9.83 -10.31
N LYS A 113 -1.15 -10.48 -9.78
CA LYS A 113 -0.07 -11.08 -10.59
C LYS A 113 -0.59 -12.16 -11.53
N ALA A 114 -1.50 -13.02 -11.05
CA ALA A 114 -2.12 -14.05 -11.88
C ALA A 114 -2.93 -13.43 -13.04
N ALA A 115 -3.68 -12.36 -12.75
CA ALA A 115 -4.41 -11.64 -13.79
C ALA A 115 -3.45 -11.00 -14.81
N GLU A 116 -2.34 -10.40 -14.38
CA GLU A 116 -1.32 -9.80 -15.25
C GLU A 116 -0.63 -10.84 -16.13
N ALA A 117 -0.24 -11.98 -15.55
CA ALA A 117 0.35 -13.09 -16.30
C ALA A 117 -0.59 -13.57 -17.42
N ARG A 118 -1.87 -13.78 -17.06
CA ARG A 118 -2.87 -14.22 -18.04
C ARG A 118 -3.13 -13.17 -19.12
N MET A 119 -3.16 -11.89 -18.78
CA MET A 119 -3.27 -10.79 -19.75
C MET A 119 -2.10 -10.78 -20.72
N THR A 120 -0.88 -11.04 -20.25
CA THR A 120 0.33 -11.16 -21.08
C THR A 120 0.22 -12.34 -22.05
N GLU A 121 -0.18 -13.51 -21.56
CA GLU A 121 -0.42 -14.69 -22.40
C GLU A 121 -1.46 -14.40 -23.50
N ILE A 122 -2.57 -13.76 -23.15
CA ILE A 122 -3.62 -13.37 -24.10
C ILE A 122 -3.05 -12.42 -25.16
N ALA A 123 -2.23 -11.44 -24.79
CA ALA A 123 -1.63 -10.48 -25.73
C ALA A 123 -0.70 -11.19 -26.73
N VAL A 124 0.14 -12.10 -26.25
CA VAL A 124 1.03 -12.93 -27.09
C VAL A 124 0.21 -13.82 -28.02
N LEU A 125 -0.78 -14.53 -27.49
CA LEU A 125 -1.63 -15.42 -28.27
C LEU A 125 -2.41 -14.68 -29.36
N ARG A 126 -2.95 -13.51 -29.07
CA ARG A 126 -3.62 -12.66 -30.07
C ARG A 126 -2.66 -12.27 -31.21
N THR A 127 -1.43 -11.94 -30.90
CA THR A 127 -0.40 -11.62 -31.91
C THR A 127 -0.16 -12.82 -32.82
N HIS A 128 -0.03 -14.03 -32.25
CA HIS A 128 0.13 -15.24 -33.05
C HIS A 128 -1.10 -15.57 -33.89
N ILE A 129 -2.32 -15.38 -33.38
CA ILE A 129 -3.56 -15.59 -34.13
C ILE A 129 -3.62 -14.62 -35.34
N VAL A 130 -3.31 -13.34 -35.13
CA VAL A 130 -3.30 -12.34 -36.22
C VAL A 130 -2.24 -12.70 -37.27
N ASN A 131 -1.02 -13.04 -36.86
CA ASN A 131 0.06 -13.45 -37.75
C ASN A 131 -0.32 -14.70 -38.54
N TYR A 132 -0.85 -15.71 -37.90
CA TYR A 132 -1.32 -16.94 -38.51
C TYR A 132 -2.39 -16.68 -39.60
N ALA A 133 -3.40 -15.89 -39.28
CA ALA A 133 -4.47 -15.55 -40.19
C ALA A 133 -3.94 -14.77 -41.43
N ARG A 134 -3.05 -13.80 -41.21
CA ARG A 134 -2.47 -12.98 -42.24
C ARG A 134 -1.54 -13.79 -43.21
N THR A 135 -0.76 -14.70 -42.64
CA THR A 135 0.25 -15.46 -43.38
C THR A 135 -0.26 -16.78 -43.98
N ARG A 136 -1.46 -17.20 -43.58
CA ARG A 136 -2.07 -18.45 -44.03
C ARG A 136 -2.17 -18.58 -45.56
N PRO A 137 -2.63 -17.56 -46.32
CA PRO A 137 -2.69 -17.67 -47.80
C PRO A 137 -1.32 -17.95 -48.44
N VAL A 138 -0.27 -17.27 -47.94
CA VAL A 138 1.12 -17.44 -48.43
C VAL A 138 1.62 -18.84 -48.06
N TYR A 139 1.35 -19.32 -46.88
CA TYR A 139 1.77 -20.66 -46.45
C TYR A 139 1.04 -21.77 -47.22
N ASP A 140 -0.25 -21.58 -47.53
CA ASP A 140 -1.02 -22.51 -48.36
C ASP A 140 -0.50 -22.55 -49.78
N ALA A 141 -0.08 -21.40 -50.36
CA ALA A 141 0.59 -21.32 -51.67
C ALA A 141 1.97 -22.01 -51.64
N TYR A 142 2.74 -21.84 -50.56
CA TYR A 142 4.05 -22.53 -50.36
C TYR A 142 3.87 -24.04 -50.33
N ARG A 143 2.86 -24.54 -49.63
CA ARG A 143 2.52 -25.97 -49.62
C ARG A 143 2.11 -26.50 -51.01
N LYS A 144 1.29 -25.73 -51.74
CA LYS A 144 0.89 -26.09 -53.10
C LYS A 144 2.08 -26.08 -54.10
N ALA A 145 3.08 -25.23 -53.89
CA ALA A 145 4.32 -25.19 -54.65
C ALA A 145 5.31 -26.31 -54.23
N GLY A 146 4.87 -27.33 -53.51
CA GLY A 146 5.70 -28.46 -53.08
C GLY A 146 6.86 -28.04 -52.16
N TYR A 147 6.71 -27.00 -51.37
CA TYR A 147 7.74 -26.45 -50.49
C TYR A 147 9.00 -25.95 -51.22
N SER A 148 8.79 -25.36 -52.38
CA SER A 148 9.86 -24.85 -53.25
C SER A 148 10.79 -23.89 -52.51
N LYS A 149 12.11 -24.07 -52.68
CA LYS A 149 13.12 -23.22 -52.07
C LYS A 149 13.03 -21.79 -52.60
N SER A 150 12.79 -21.62 -53.92
CA SER A 150 12.63 -20.30 -54.52
C SER A 150 11.44 -19.54 -53.95
N PHE A 151 10.29 -20.24 -53.72
CA PHE A 151 9.13 -19.64 -53.05
C PHE A 151 9.42 -19.28 -51.61
N LEU A 152 10.15 -20.14 -50.89
CA LEU A 152 10.57 -19.88 -49.51
C LEU A 152 11.44 -18.61 -49.42
N ASP A 153 12.42 -18.46 -50.35
CA ASP A 153 13.31 -17.31 -50.35
C ASP A 153 12.57 -16.00 -50.67
N ALA A 154 11.56 -16.07 -51.52
CA ALA A 154 10.72 -14.92 -51.88
C ALA A 154 9.74 -14.49 -50.76
N HIS A 155 9.32 -15.42 -49.88
CA HIS A 155 8.30 -15.21 -48.83
C HIS A 155 8.78 -15.66 -47.45
N ARG A 156 10.07 -15.50 -47.20
CA ARG A 156 10.73 -16.02 -46.01
C ARG A 156 10.12 -15.49 -44.72
N GLU A 157 9.80 -14.21 -44.67
CA GLU A 157 9.24 -13.55 -43.48
C GLU A 157 7.87 -14.13 -43.15
N GLU A 158 6.95 -14.17 -44.11
CA GLU A 158 5.57 -14.64 -43.86
C GLU A 158 5.55 -16.13 -43.49
N ILE A 159 6.38 -16.95 -44.14
CA ILE A 159 6.48 -18.39 -43.89
C ILE A 159 7.06 -18.62 -42.46
N THR A 160 8.07 -17.83 -42.06
CA THR A 160 8.67 -17.91 -40.75
C THR A 160 7.64 -17.50 -39.65
N LEU A 161 6.93 -16.39 -39.87
CA LEU A 161 5.86 -15.93 -38.94
C LEU A 161 4.76 -16.98 -38.84
N HIS A 162 4.34 -17.62 -39.93
CA HIS A 162 3.34 -18.68 -39.92
C HIS A 162 3.79 -19.88 -39.09
N LYS A 163 5.02 -20.35 -39.29
CA LYS A 163 5.60 -21.47 -38.55
C LYS A 163 5.75 -21.14 -37.07
N ALA A 164 6.20 -19.94 -36.73
CA ALA A 164 6.31 -19.48 -35.35
C ALA A 164 4.96 -19.42 -34.66
N ALA A 165 3.93 -18.90 -35.33
CA ALA A 165 2.58 -18.87 -34.79
C ALA A 165 2.04 -20.30 -34.51
N LYS A 166 2.26 -21.22 -35.49
CA LYS A 166 1.85 -22.61 -35.33
C LYS A 166 2.58 -23.30 -34.16
N ALA A 167 3.90 -23.12 -34.06
CA ALA A 167 4.69 -23.65 -32.95
C ALA A 167 4.18 -23.16 -31.58
N ALA A 168 3.85 -21.86 -31.46
CA ALA A 168 3.28 -21.28 -30.25
C ALA A 168 1.91 -21.90 -29.90
N PHE A 169 1.08 -22.25 -30.88
CA PHE A 169 -0.20 -22.94 -30.62
C PHE A 169 0.02 -24.38 -30.16
N ASP A 170 0.96 -25.07 -30.76
CA ASP A 170 1.32 -26.45 -30.40
C ASP A 170 1.91 -26.50 -28.96
N GLU A 171 2.79 -25.56 -28.62
CA GLU A 171 3.35 -25.41 -27.27
C GLU A 171 2.28 -25.07 -26.23
N ALA A 172 1.31 -24.23 -26.57
CA ALA A 172 0.16 -23.91 -25.72
C ALA A 172 -0.88 -25.06 -25.63
N GLY A 173 -0.67 -26.16 -26.32
CA GLY A 173 -1.56 -27.33 -26.32
C GLY A 173 -2.95 -27.06 -26.92
N LEU A 174 -3.07 -26.06 -27.79
CA LEU A 174 -4.33 -25.61 -28.33
C LEU A 174 -4.84 -26.52 -29.45
N LYS A 175 -5.78 -27.42 -29.16
CA LYS A 175 -6.47 -28.25 -30.18
C LYS A 175 -7.34 -27.41 -31.13
N LYS A 176 -7.85 -26.28 -30.67
CA LYS A 176 -8.67 -25.34 -31.44
C LYS A 176 -8.28 -23.92 -31.08
N LEU A 177 -8.07 -23.07 -32.11
CA LEU A 177 -7.73 -21.68 -31.90
C LEU A 177 -8.94 -20.92 -31.29
N PRO A 178 -8.75 -20.19 -30.18
CA PRO A 178 -9.79 -19.34 -29.64
C PRO A 178 -10.04 -18.16 -30.58
N LYS A 179 -11.28 -17.66 -30.54
CA LYS A 179 -11.60 -16.46 -31.32
C LYS A 179 -10.94 -15.23 -30.69
N ALA A 180 -10.35 -14.38 -31.52
CA ALA A 180 -9.73 -13.13 -31.05
C ALA A 180 -10.71 -12.24 -30.25
N LYS A 181 -12.00 -12.31 -30.53
CA LYS A 181 -13.06 -11.61 -29.80
C LYS A 181 -13.19 -12.13 -28.37
N ASP A 182 -13.17 -13.45 -28.18
CA ASP A 182 -13.32 -14.07 -26.85
C ASP A 182 -12.12 -13.72 -25.96
N LEU A 183 -10.90 -13.75 -26.53
CA LEU A 183 -9.69 -13.30 -25.85
C LEU A 183 -9.72 -11.81 -25.48
N SER A 184 -10.35 -10.98 -26.32
CA SER A 184 -10.52 -9.55 -26.02
C SER A 184 -11.47 -9.33 -24.86
N ILE A 185 -12.55 -10.11 -24.77
CA ILE A 185 -13.52 -10.08 -23.67
C ILE A 185 -12.83 -10.54 -22.37
N GLU A 186 -12.11 -11.65 -22.43
CA GLU A 186 -11.34 -12.17 -21.27
C GLU A 186 -10.33 -11.13 -20.77
N TYR A 187 -9.56 -10.52 -21.67
CA TYR A 187 -8.61 -9.48 -21.35
C TYR A 187 -9.26 -8.27 -20.67
N ALA A 188 -10.39 -7.81 -21.19
CA ALA A 188 -11.14 -6.68 -20.62
C ALA A 188 -11.67 -7.02 -19.21
N ALA A 189 -12.16 -8.25 -19.00
CA ALA A 189 -12.62 -8.71 -17.69
C ALA A 189 -11.49 -8.78 -16.67
N LEU A 190 -10.32 -9.31 -17.05
CA LEU A 190 -9.12 -9.35 -16.20
C LEU A 190 -8.62 -7.96 -15.86
N LEU A 191 -8.60 -7.04 -16.83
CA LEU A 191 -8.19 -5.65 -16.60
C LEU A 191 -9.14 -4.94 -15.63
N LYS A 192 -10.45 -5.18 -15.74
CA LYS A 192 -11.45 -4.64 -14.82
C LYS A 192 -11.22 -5.20 -13.41
N LYS A 193 -11.10 -6.53 -13.27
CA LYS A 193 -10.81 -7.20 -11.98
C LYS A 193 -9.55 -6.65 -11.32
N LYS A 194 -8.46 -6.48 -12.09
CA LYS A 194 -7.21 -5.87 -11.59
C LYS A 194 -7.45 -4.46 -11.07
N LYS A 195 -8.16 -3.61 -11.83
CA LYS A 195 -8.44 -2.22 -11.42
C LYS A 195 -9.28 -2.14 -10.15
N GLU A 196 -10.24 -3.03 -9.98
CA GLU A 196 -11.10 -3.11 -8.80
C GLU A 196 -10.34 -3.64 -7.57
N ALA A 197 -9.43 -4.59 -7.74
CA ALA A 197 -8.62 -5.15 -6.66
C ALA A 197 -7.49 -4.21 -6.18
N TYR A 198 -7.02 -3.29 -7.02
CA TYR A 198 -5.85 -2.47 -6.73
C TYR A 198 -6.00 -1.52 -5.53
N PRO A 199 -7.15 -0.84 -5.32
CA PRO A 199 -7.38 -0.04 -4.12
C PRO A 199 -7.34 -0.86 -2.84
N ASP A 200 -7.91 -2.07 -2.84
CA ASP A 200 -7.91 -2.96 -1.68
C ASP A 200 -6.52 -3.53 -1.39
N TYR A 201 -5.74 -3.83 -2.44
CA TYR A 201 -4.33 -4.20 -2.32
C TYR A 201 -3.50 -3.08 -1.66
N ARG A 202 -3.72 -1.81 -2.06
CA ARG A 202 -3.06 -0.66 -1.44
C ARG A 202 -3.42 -0.51 0.03
N LYS A 203 -4.70 -0.62 0.37
CA LYS A 203 -5.17 -0.57 1.77
C LYS A 203 -4.57 -1.70 2.61
N ALA A 204 -4.56 -2.93 2.08
CA ALA A 204 -3.96 -4.07 2.76
C ALA A 204 -2.44 -3.90 2.96
N GLN A 205 -1.75 -3.29 2.00
CA GLN A 205 -0.33 -2.95 2.12
C GLN A 205 -0.08 -1.94 3.24
N ASP A 206 -0.87 -0.87 3.29
CA ASP A 206 -0.73 0.19 4.31
C ASP A 206 -1.02 -0.39 5.70
N GLU A 207 -2.11 -1.16 5.86
CA GLU A 207 -2.48 -1.83 7.10
C GLU A 207 -1.39 -2.79 7.60
N MET A 208 -0.89 -3.65 6.72
CA MET A 208 0.22 -4.56 7.04
C MET A 208 1.46 -3.78 7.52
N GLN A 209 1.85 -2.73 6.81
CA GLN A 209 3.03 -1.93 7.16
C GLN A 209 2.86 -1.21 8.50
N GLU A 210 1.68 -0.70 8.80
CA GLU A 210 1.40 -0.03 10.08
C GLU A 210 1.42 -1.01 11.25
N LEU A 211 0.81 -2.19 11.10
CA LEU A 211 0.83 -3.24 12.10
C LEU A 211 2.25 -3.79 12.35
N MET A 212 3.02 -4.07 11.30
CA MET A 212 4.42 -4.50 11.43
C MET A 212 5.30 -3.44 12.10
N LYS A 213 5.08 -2.17 11.79
CA LYS A 213 5.77 -1.06 12.44
C LYS A 213 5.41 -0.96 13.93
N ALA A 214 4.13 -1.12 14.28
CA ALA A 214 3.68 -1.13 15.67
C ALA A 214 4.30 -2.30 16.43
N GLN A 215 4.30 -3.50 15.86
CA GLN A 215 4.93 -4.68 16.43
C GLN A 215 6.42 -4.43 16.73
N LYS A 216 7.15 -3.93 15.75
CA LYS A 216 8.58 -3.63 15.90
C LYS A 216 8.86 -2.59 16.98
N ASN A 217 8.02 -1.55 17.08
CA ASN A 217 8.14 -0.54 18.12
C ASN A 217 7.94 -1.14 19.52
N VAL A 218 6.95 -2.01 19.68
CA VAL A 218 6.70 -2.72 20.95
C VAL A 218 7.88 -3.64 21.30
N GLU A 219 8.37 -4.43 20.35
CA GLU A 219 9.53 -5.30 20.56
C GLU A 219 10.78 -4.52 21.00
N MET A 220 11.07 -3.40 20.32
CA MET A 220 12.20 -2.55 20.67
C MET A 220 12.06 -1.91 22.04
N PHE A 221 10.86 -1.46 22.39
CA PHE A 221 10.58 -0.84 23.68
C PHE A 221 10.85 -1.81 24.83
N PHE A 222 10.36 -3.04 24.74
CA PHE A 222 10.59 -4.07 25.74
C PHE A 222 12.04 -4.60 25.76
N ALA A 223 12.75 -4.58 24.64
CA ALA A 223 14.16 -4.92 24.60
C ALA A 223 15.03 -3.88 25.36
N GLU A 224 14.76 -2.58 25.16
CA GLU A 224 15.44 -1.50 25.89
C GLU A 224 15.17 -1.57 27.41
N GLU A 225 13.96 -1.98 27.82
CA GLU A 225 13.57 -2.11 29.22
C GLU A 225 14.33 -3.26 29.93
N LYS A 226 14.52 -4.39 29.26
CA LYS A 226 15.32 -5.52 29.77
C LYS A 226 16.79 -5.15 29.94
N ASP A 227 17.38 -4.49 28.95
CA ASP A 227 18.79 -4.04 29.01
C ASP A 227 19.05 -3.02 30.14
N THR A 228 18.06 -2.20 30.47
CA THR A 228 18.18 -1.23 31.58
C THR A 228 18.00 -1.91 32.94
N ALA A 229 17.13 -2.90 33.06
CA ALA A 229 16.93 -3.65 34.30
C ALA A 229 18.15 -4.53 34.67
N GLU A 230 18.83 -5.10 33.68
CA GLU A 230 20.07 -5.90 33.90
C GLU A 230 21.30 -5.04 34.31
N LYS A 231 21.27 -3.73 34.02
CA LYS A 231 22.36 -2.80 34.33
C LYS A 231 22.19 -2.05 35.64
N GLU A 232 21.06 -2.17 36.33
CA GLU A 232 20.91 -1.65 37.68
C GLU A 232 21.49 -2.65 38.69
N PRO A 233 22.59 -2.30 39.39
CA PRO A 233 23.14 -3.18 40.42
C PRO A 233 22.12 -3.27 41.57
N THR A 234 21.72 -4.50 41.90
CA THR A 234 20.99 -4.84 43.12
C THR A 234 21.69 -4.18 44.32
N ARG A 235 21.06 -3.20 44.95
CA ARG A 235 21.49 -2.60 46.20
C ARG A 235 21.06 -3.48 47.36
#